data_fc0943e6df86a751e475cb86b86e01b4
#
_entry.id   fc0943e6df86a751e475cb86b86e01b4
#
_cell.length_a   1.000
_cell.length_b   1.000
_cell.length_c   1.000
_cell.angle_alpha   90.00
_cell.angle_beta   90.00
_cell.angle_gamma   90.00
#
_symmetry.space_group_name_H-M   'P 1'
#
loop_
_entity.id
_entity.type
_entity.pdbx_description
1 polymer ?
#
loop_
_entity_poly.entity_id
_entity_poly.type
_entity_poly.pdbx_seq_one_letter_code
_entity_poly.pdbx_strand_id
1 'polypeptide(L)'
;LSLINELQTLREEFRQIACFIRELKRDYSVLEEKIELSSADVLHLLGISKASLARWRESNSIPYRYVSSNHVVYPFKGLYLSVKTGRATFKGFRRLEALQRLNAYKEGVLKGYMGESQTLFEEL
;
A
#
# COMPACT_ATOMS: atom_id res chain seq x y z
N LEU A 1 -47.69 4.54 7.89
CA LEU A 1 -47.01 5.76 7.52
C LEU A 1 -45.68 5.94 8.26
N SER A 2 -45.63 5.68 9.57
CA SER A 2 -44.40 5.79 10.36
C SER A 2 -43.35 4.75 9.97
N LEU A 3 -43.77 3.51 9.66
CA LEU A 3 -42.91 2.42 9.21
C LEU A 3 -42.21 2.75 7.88
N ILE A 4 -42.95 3.35 6.94
CA ILE A 4 -42.38 3.75 5.64
C ILE A 4 -41.34 4.85 5.83
N ASN A 5 -41.60 5.82 6.71
CA ASN A 5 -40.66 6.89 7.01
C ASN A 5 -39.39 6.34 7.69
N GLU A 6 -39.52 5.38 8.60
CA GLU A 6 -38.40 4.72 9.25
C GLU A 6 -37.54 3.95 8.25
N LEU A 7 -38.16 3.23 7.30
CA LEU A 7 -37.46 2.51 6.26
C LEU A 7 -36.71 3.47 5.32
N GLN A 8 -37.32 4.59 4.96
CA GLN A 8 -36.66 5.60 4.12
C GLN A 8 -35.46 6.24 4.85
N THR A 9 -35.59 6.51 6.13
CA THR A 9 -34.50 7.04 6.96
C THR A 9 -33.35 6.04 7.04
N LEU A 10 -33.64 4.74 7.28
CA LEU A 10 -32.64 3.70 7.30
C LEU A 10 -31.91 3.55 5.95
N ARG A 11 -32.63 3.65 4.85
CA ARG A 11 -32.03 3.63 3.50
C ARG A 11 -31.07 4.79 3.29
N GLU A 12 -31.45 5.98 3.74
CA GLU A 12 -30.62 7.16 3.60
C GLU A 12 -29.36 7.05 4.46
N GLU A 13 -29.48 6.60 5.70
CA GLU A 13 -28.36 6.35 6.58
C GLU A 13 -27.40 5.31 6.01
N PHE A 14 -27.95 4.22 5.46
CA PHE A 14 -27.16 3.18 4.83
C PHE A 14 -26.42 3.71 3.59
N ARG A 15 -27.08 4.54 2.79
CA ARG A 15 -26.46 5.18 1.63
C ARG A 15 -25.30 6.09 2.02
N GLN A 16 -25.46 6.86 3.10
CA GLN A 16 -24.43 7.75 3.62
C GLN A 16 -23.21 6.94 4.12
N ILE A 17 -23.45 5.84 4.83
CA ILE A 17 -22.39 4.95 5.30
C ILE A 17 -21.64 4.33 4.11
N ALA A 18 -22.35 3.85 3.11
CA ALA A 18 -21.75 3.26 1.91
C ALA A 18 -20.90 4.29 1.15
N CYS A 19 -21.36 5.53 1.06
CA CYS A 19 -20.63 6.64 0.45
C CYS A 19 -19.35 6.94 1.22
N PHE A 20 -19.43 7.00 2.54
CA PHE A 20 -18.28 7.23 3.44
C PHE A 20 -17.23 6.12 3.27
N ILE A 21 -17.65 4.86 3.23
CA ILE A 21 -16.75 3.71 3.00
C ILE A 21 -16.04 3.83 1.66
N ARG A 22 -16.75 4.22 0.59
CA ARG A 22 -16.14 4.43 -0.73
C ARG A 22 -15.10 5.54 -0.71
N GLU A 23 -15.37 6.63 -0.03
CA GLU A 23 -14.41 7.73 0.13
C GLU A 23 -13.17 7.29 0.90
N LEU A 24 -13.34 6.53 1.99
CA LEU A 24 -12.22 5.96 2.74
C LEU A 24 -11.36 5.05 1.87
N LYS A 25 -11.97 4.18 1.08
CA LYS A 25 -11.23 3.30 0.17
C LYS A 25 -10.46 4.08 -0.88
N ARG A 26 -11.05 5.16 -1.40
CA ARG A 26 -10.39 6.03 -2.37
C ARG A 26 -9.18 6.73 -1.76
N ASP A 27 -9.33 7.30 -0.57
CA ASP A 27 -8.25 7.96 0.16
C ASP A 27 -7.14 6.99 0.50
N TYR A 28 -7.49 5.77 0.90
CA TYR A 28 -6.55 4.70 1.19
C TYR A 28 -5.74 4.32 -0.06
N SER A 29 -6.42 4.21 -1.21
CA SER A 29 -5.77 3.91 -2.50
C SER A 29 -4.81 5.03 -2.92
N VAL A 30 -5.19 6.29 -2.73
CA VAL A 30 -4.33 7.45 -3.03
C VAL A 30 -3.09 7.44 -2.13
N LEU A 31 -3.24 7.17 -0.83
CA LEU A 31 -2.13 7.07 0.10
C LEU A 31 -1.20 5.90 -0.27
N GLU A 32 -1.76 4.76 -0.65
CA GLU A 32 -0.99 3.59 -1.07
C GLU A 32 -0.13 3.90 -2.31
N GLU A 33 -0.66 4.66 -3.26
CA GLU A 33 0.09 5.06 -4.46
C GLU A 33 1.27 5.97 -4.15
N LYS A 34 1.24 6.68 -3.03
CA LYS A 34 2.33 7.57 -2.61
C LYS A 34 3.45 6.88 -1.87
N ILE A 35 3.27 5.62 -1.46
CA ILE A 35 4.30 4.88 -0.71
C ILE A 35 5.44 4.53 -1.66
N GLU A 36 6.64 4.99 -1.33
CA GLU A 36 7.87 4.69 -2.06
C GLU A 36 8.89 4.09 -1.10
N LEU A 37 9.64 3.11 -1.58
CA LEU A 37 10.66 2.42 -0.81
C LEU A 37 12.05 2.81 -1.30
N SER A 38 12.99 2.95 -0.38
CA SER A 38 14.41 3.09 -0.70
C SER A 38 15.01 1.72 -1.05
N SER A 39 16.20 1.72 -1.65
CA SER A 39 16.92 0.46 -1.91
C SER A 39 17.16 -0.33 -0.62
N ALA A 40 17.53 0.34 0.47
CA ALA A 40 17.73 -0.31 1.76
C ALA A 40 16.47 -0.96 2.29
N ASP A 41 15.32 -0.30 2.15
CA ASP A 41 14.02 -0.84 2.56
C ASP A 41 13.67 -2.10 1.76
N VAL A 42 13.87 -2.06 0.44
CA VAL A 42 13.58 -3.20 -0.43
C VAL A 42 14.47 -4.39 -0.06
N LEU A 43 15.77 -4.18 0.14
CA LEU A 43 16.69 -5.23 0.55
C LEU A 43 16.28 -5.87 1.87
N HIS A 44 15.90 -5.05 2.84
CA HIS A 44 15.47 -5.51 4.16
C HIS A 44 14.15 -6.28 4.11
N LEU A 45 13.14 -5.72 3.44
CA LEU A 45 11.81 -6.33 3.38
C LEU A 45 11.78 -7.62 2.57
N LEU A 46 12.48 -7.65 1.45
CA LEU A 46 12.48 -8.82 0.57
C LEU A 46 13.57 -9.82 0.91
N GLY A 47 14.55 -9.44 1.74
CA GLY A 47 15.66 -10.31 2.13
C GLY A 47 16.52 -10.71 0.94
N ILE A 48 16.77 -9.81 0.00
CA ILE A 48 17.56 -10.06 -1.21
C ILE A 48 18.90 -9.32 -1.14
N SER A 49 19.85 -9.74 -1.96
CA SER A 49 21.15 -9.08 -2.07
C SER A 49 21.09 -7.86 -2.97
N LYS A 50 22.06 -6.95 -2.84
CA LYS A 50 22.22 -5.81 -3.74
C LYS A 50 22.35 -6.24 -5.21
N ALA A 51 23.05 -7.35 -5.44
CA ALA A 51 23.24 -7.90 -6.78
C ALA A 51 21.91 -8.36 -7.38
N SER A 52 21.05 -9.01 -6.59
CA SER A 52 19.71 -9.43 -7.04
C SER A 52 18.84 -8.23 -7.39
N LEU A 53 18.87 -7.20 -6.56
CA LEU A 53 18.11 -5.98 -6.82
C LEU A 53 18.58 -5.28 -8.09
N ALA A 54 19.90 -5.19 -8.30
CA ALA A 54 20.47 -4.61 -9.52
C ALA A 54 20.04 -5.40 -10.76
N ARG A 55 20.03 -6.72 -10.70
CA ARG A 55 19.56 -7.59 -11.80
C ARG A 55 18.09 -7.34 -12.12
N TRP A 56 17.25 -7.20 -11.10
CA TRP A 56 15.83 -6.90 -11.31
C TRP A 56 15.61 -5.53 -11.97
N ARG A 57 16.43 -4.53 -11.62
CA ARG A 57 16.38 -3.22 -12.29
C ARG A 57 16.80 -3.32 -13.76
N GLU A 58 17.90 -4.03 -14.04
CA GLU A 58 18.42 -4.20 -15.40
C GLU A 58 17.44 -4.95 -16.30
N SER A 59 16.75 -5.94 -15.76
CA SER A 59 15.76 -6.74 -16.50
C SER A 59 14.37 -6.12 -16.53
N ASN A 60 14.18 -4.95 -15.90
CA ASN A 60 12.89 -4.28 -15.74
C ASN A 60 11.83 -5.17 -15.08
N SER A 61 12.27 -6.05 -14.17
CA SER A 61 11.38 -6.93 -13.42
C SER A 61 10.57 -6.18 -12.36
N ILE A 62 11.10 -5.04 -11.89
CA ILE A 62 10.45 -4.18 -10.89
C ILE A 62 10.49 -2.73 -11.37
N PRO A 63 9.46 -1.93 -11.04
CA PRO A 63 9.48 -0.50 -11.34
C PRO A 63 10.42 0.24 -10.39
N TYR A 64 11.09 1.25 -10.90
CA TYR A 64 11.97 2.10 -10.11
C TYR A 64 12.05 3.50 -10.72
N ARG A 65 12.48 4.48 -9.91
CA ARG A 65 12.63 5.87 -10.34
C ARG A 65 13.88 6.47 -9.71
N TYR A 66 14.67 7.18 -10.48
CA TYR A 66 15.81 7.94 -9.98
C TYR A 66 15.34 9.28 -9.42
N VAL A 67 15.66 9.55 -8.15
CA VAL A 67 15.43 10.85 -7.52
C VAL A 67 16.63 11.75 -7.72
N SER A 68 17.83 11.16 -7.71
CA SER A 68 19.09 11.81 -8.01
C SER A 68 20.04 10.81 -8.65
N SER A 69 21.25 11.22 -9.04
CA SER A 69 22.21 10.35 -9.73
C SER A 69 22.53 9.05 -8.99
N ASN A 70 22.45 9.05 -7.64
CA ASN A 70 22.77 7.88 -6.82
C ASN A 70 21.62 7.40 -5.94
N HIS A 71 20.43 7.97 -6.11
CA HIS A 71 19.29 7.63 -5.25
C HIS A 71 18.12 7.11 -6.07
N VAL A 72 17.75 5.85 -5.81
CA VAL A 72 16.66 5.15 -6.50
C VAL A 72 15.55 4.88 -5.49
N VAL A 73 14.31 5.13 -5.90
CA VAL A 73 13.12 4.78 -5.12
C VAL A 73 12.26 3.79 -5.90
N TYR A 74 11.54 2.96 -5.16
CA TYR A 74 10.70 1.91 -5.70
C TYR A 74 9.26 2.16 -5.29
N PRO A 75 8.33 2.39 -6.26
CA PRO A 75 6.91 2.53 -5.93
C PRO A 75 6.39 1.24 -5.30
N PHE A 76 5.78 1.35 -4.12
CA PHE A 76 5.31 0.18 -3.38
C PHE A 76 4.33 -0.67 -4.19
N LYS A 77 3.33 -0.03 -4.78
CA LYS A 77 2.28 -0.72 -5.53
C LYS A 77 2.84 -1.53 -6.70
N GLY A 78 3.75 -0.94 -7.47
CA GLY A 78 4.39 -1.61 -8.59
C GLY A 78 5.30 -2.75 -8.14
N LEU A 79 6.05 -2.56 -7.06
CA LEU A 79 6.89 -3.60 -6.48
C LEU A 79 6.05 -4.78 -5.99
N TYR A 80 4.97 -4.50 -5.26
CA TYR A 80 4.05 -5.52 -4.77
C TYR A 80 3.46 -6.35 -5.92
N LEU A 81 2.99 -5.69 -6.97
CA LEU A 81 2.46 -6.36 -8.15
C LEU A 81 3.52 -7.20 -8.86
N SER A 82 4.76 -6.72 -8.95
CA SER A 82 5.87 -7.46 -9.56
C SER A 82 6.18 -8.74 -8.80
N VAL A 83 6.15 -8.69 -7.47
CA VAL A 83 6.33 -9.88 -6.63
C VAL A 83 5.14 -10.83 -6.76
N LYS A 84 3.92 -10.30 -6.73
CA LYS A 84 2.69 -11.08 -6.80
C LYS A 84 2.53 -11.79 -8.15
N THR A 85 2.87 -11.13 -9.25
CA THR A 85 2.74 -11.68 -10.60
C THR A 85 3.91 -12.56 -11.02
N GLY A 86 4.97 -12.61 -10.23
CA GLY A 86 6.15 -13.43 -10.52
C GLY A 86 7.17 -12.80 -11.46
N ARG A 87 7.04 -11.50 -11.77
CA ARG A 87 8.08 -10.77 -12.51
C ARG A 87 9.39 -10.73 -11.72
N ALA A 88 9.28 -10.46 -10.42
CA ALA A 88 10.38 -10.61 -9.48
C ALA A 88 10.35 -12.05 -8.97
N THR A 89 11.37 -12.83 -9.28
CA THR A 89 11.37 -14.27 -9.01
C THR A 89 12.03 -14.60 -7.67
N PHE A 90 11.32 -15.41 -6.87
CA PHE A 90 11.83 -15.98 -5.63
C PHE A 90 11.80 -17.49 -5.69
N LYS A 91 12.74 -18.13 -5.01
CA LYS A 91 12.79 -19.60 -4.90
C LYS A 91 11.89 -20.05 -3.73
N GLY A 92 11.03 -21.05 -3.98
CA GLY A 92 10.21 -21.68 -2.96
C GLY A 92 9.14 -20.76 -2.38
N PHE A 93 8.95 -20.83 -1.04
CA PHE A 93 7.93 -20.07 -0.33
C PHE A 93 8.30 -18.60 -0.05
N ARG A 94 9.46 -18.16 -0.47
CA ARG A 94 9.95 -16.79 -0.21
C ARG A 94 9.04 -15.71 -0.77
N ARG A 95 8.36 -15.99 -1.90
CA ARG A 95 7.42 -15.04 -2.50
C ARG A 95 6.27 -14.70 -1.55
N LEU A 96 5.68 -15.72 -0.93
CA LEU A 96 4.59 -15.52 0.02
C LEU A 96 5.05 -14.74 1.24
N GLU A 97 6.22 -15.08 1.78
CA GLU A 97 6.82 -14.36 2.90
C GLU A 97 7.12 -12.91 2.54
N ALA A 98 7.64 -12.65 1.33
CA ALA A 98 7.90 -11.30 0.85
C ALA A 98 6.60 -10.48 0.75
N LEU A 99 5.53 -11.07 0.24
CA LEU A 99 4.22 -10.42 0.16
C LEU A 99 3.66 -10.09 1.55
N GLN A 100 3.83 -10.98 2.51
CA GLN A 100 3.41 -10.75 3.89
C GLN A 100 4.16 -9.59 4.52
N ARG A 101 5.46 -9.52 4.32
CA ARG A 101 6.30 -8.43 4.84
C ARG A 101 5.95 -7.09 4.20
N LEU A 102 5.70 -7.08 2.88
CA LEU A 102 5.27 -5.88 2.17
C LEU A 102 3.92 -5.39 2.68
N ASN A 103 2.97 -6.29 2.89
CA ASN A 103 1.67 -5.93 3.45
C ASN A 103 1.78 -5.36 4.86
N ALA A 104 2.59 -5.97 5.71
CA ALA A 104 2.82 -5.50 7.07
C ALA A 104 3.45 -4.10 7.07
N TYR A 105 4.41 -3.85 6.19
CA TYR A 105 5.02 -2.54 6.02
C TYR A 105 3.99 -1.49 5.60
N LYS A 106 3.18 -1.80 4.59
CA LYS A 106 2.12 -0.92 4.11
C LYS A 106 1.13 -0.57 5.23
N GLU A 107 0.66 -1.56 5.96
CA GLU A 107 -0.28 -1.35 7.06
C GLU A 107 0.32 -0.47 8.15
N GLY A 108 1.60 -0.67 8.48
CA GLY A 108 2.30 0.16 9.45
C GLY A 108 2.39 1.61 9.02
N VAL A 109 2.73 1.87 7.76
CA VAL A 109 2.81 3.23 7.20
C VAL A 109 1.42 3.88 7.21
N LEU A 110 0.39 3.18 6.77
CA LEU A 110 -0.97 3.71 6.72
C LEU A 110 -1.55 3.98 8.10
N LYS A 111 -1.27 3.13 9.07
CA LYS A 111 -1.65 3.35 10.47
C LYS A 111 -0.99 4.60 11.05
N GLY A 112 0.26 4.84 10.70
CA GLY A 112 0.96 6.06 11.10
C GLY A 112 0.24 7.31 10.62
N TYR A 113 -0.16 7.35 9.37
CA TYR A 113 -0.94 8.47 8.82
C TYR A 113 -2.30 8.61 9.48
N MET A 114 -3.02 7.51 9.69
CA MET A 114 -4.33 7.53 10.34
C MET A 114 -4.23 7.89 11.82
N GLY A 115 -3.19 7.45 12.50
CA GLY A 115 -2.92 7.81 13.89
C GLY A 115 -2.72 9.31 14.07
N GLU A 116 -1.96 9.94 13.20
CA GLU A 116 -1.77 11.39 13.19
C GLU A 116 -3.08 12.13 13.00
N SER A 117 -3.92 11.66 12.08
CA SER A 117 -5.25 12.24 11.84
C SER A 117 -6.16 12.12 13.05
N GLN A 118 -6.15 10.98 13.74
CA GLN A 118 -6.93 10.77 14.96
C GLN A 118 -6.47 11.68 16.10
N THR A 119 -5.16 11.84 16.26
CA THR A 119 -4.60 12.74 17.27
C THR A 119 -5.05 14.17 17.04
N LEU A 120 -5.06 14.63 15.80
CA LEU A 120 -5.55 15.96 15.44
C LEU A 120 -7.04 16.14 15.80
N PHE A 121 -7.86 15.13 15.61
CA PHE A 121 -9.27 15.15 15.97
C PHE A 121 -9.48 15.17 17.49
N GLU A 122 -8.67 14.46 18.24
CA GLU A 122 -8.75 14.43 19.70
C GLU A 122 -8.33 15.76 20.33
N GLU A 123 -7.44 16.51 19.70
CA GLU A 123 -7.00 17.82 20.16
C GLU A 123 -8.02 18.94 19.88
N LEU A 124 -8.96 18.69 18.99
CA LEU A 124 -10.05 19.63 18.69
C LEU A 124 -11.21 19.50 19.67
#